data_21bcb6891cf5723b09ec704f46ebfac4
#
_entry.id   21bcb6891cf5723b09ec704f46ebfac4
#
_cell.length_a   1.000
_cell.length_b   1.000
_cell.length_c   1.000
_cell.angle_alpha   90.00
_cell.angle_beta   90.00
_cell.angle_gamma   90.00
#
_symmetry.space_group_name_H-M   'P 1'
#
loop_
_entity.id
_entity.type
_entity.pdbx_description
1 polymer ?
#
loop_
_entity_poly.entity_id
_entity_poly.type
_entity_poly.pdbx_seq_one_letter_code
_entity_poly.pdbx_strand_id
1 'polypeptide(L)'
;MKRYVCVAATLFLSTSALAAGELVINDSPLTLVLSDLNQAHVSSCADFISLRKAGETVKELPELSDPDFRTAQDALFSCWLNAYTTEHEMSPVNANKPRLADILQHFPASAAYLVSNKEQQDVRMHYAGKSIADYTPDLKAKDDRLESAARSTGYVLDDYYTFSDKKGNKLNIVALTGYATGGTAADKAFYRIDDMHERIWKVTRLDENSHL
;
A
#
# COMPACT_ATOMS: atom_id res chain seq x y z
N MET A 1 4.57 54.97 36.12
CA MET A 1 5.44 53.80 36.04
C MET A 1 4.66 52.72 35.29
N LYS A 2 4.95 52.51 33.99
CA LYS A 2 4.29 51.45 33.15
C LYS A 2 5.19 50.24 33.16
N ARG A 3 4.72 49.13 33.73
CA ARG A 3 5.40 47.83 33.71
C ARG A 3 5.05 47.10 32.40
N TYR A 4 6.03 46.88 31.55
CA TYR A 4 5.91 46.01 30.38
C TYR A 4 6.17 44.57 30.84
N VAL A 5 5.16 43.71 30.71
CA VAL A 5 5.29 42.27 30.87
C VAL A 5 5.67 41.70 29.49
N CYS A 6 6.93 41.27 29.37
CA CYS A 6 7.35 40.49 28.22
C CYS A 6 6.81 39.05 28.38
N VAL A 7 5.85 38.68 27.58
CA VAL A 7 5.43 37.30 27.43
C VAL A 7 6.38 36.64 26.45
N ALA A 8 7.30 35.83 26.95
CA ALA A 8 8.13 34.96 26.12
C ALA A 8 7.24 33.81 25.57
N ALA A 9 6.89 33.87 24.30
CA ALA A 9 6.26 32.78 23.60
C ALA A 9 7.31 31.68 23.36
N THR A 10 7.35 30.67 24.20
CA THR A 10 8.08 29.44 23.97
C THR A 10 7.41 28.67 22.82
N LEU A 11 7.98 28.75 21.62
CA LEU A 11 7.68 27.87 20.50
C LEU A 11 8.11 26.47 20.92
N PHE A 12 7.14 25.64 21.31
CA PHE A 12 7.32 24.20 21.33
C PHE A 12 7.44 23.72 19.89
N LEU A 13 8.68 23.55 19.46
CA LEU A 13 8.99 22.68 18.32
C LEU A 13 8.62 21.26 18.75
N SER A 14 7.37 20.85 18.46
CA SER A 14 6.99 19.45 18.45
C SER A 14 7.78 18.77 17.32
N THR A 15 8.99 18.31 17.65
CA THR A 15 9.63 17.24 16.89
C THR A 15 8.65 16.08 16.95
N SER A 16 7.91 15.85 15.86
CA SER A 16 7.19 14.61 15.64
C SER A 16 8.25 13.51 15.66
N ALA A 17 8.49 12.96 16.85
CA ALA A 17 9.13 11.66 16.95
C ALA A 17 8.26 10.73 16.10
N LEU A 18 8.76 10.38 14.90
CA LEU A 18 8.25 9.25 14.15
C LEU A 18 8.20 8.11 15.17
N ALA A 19 6.98 7.79 15.62
CA ALA A 19 6.79 6.64 16.46
C ALA A 19 7.43 5.49 15.69
N ALA A 20 8.52 4.95 16.21
CA ALA A 20 9.16 3.77 15.67
C ALA A 20 8.08 2.68 15.75
N GLY A 21 7.37 2.45 14.64
CA GLY A 21 6.33 1.45 14.56
C GLY A 21 6.95 0.12 15.00
N GLU A 22 6.32 -0.52 15.94
CA GLU A 22 6.75 -1.81 16.44
C GLU A 22 6.44 -2.86 15.37
N LEU A 23 7.42 -3.69 15.00
CA LEU A 23 7.29 -4.79 14.05
C LEU A 23 7.31 -6.12 14.84
N VAL A 24 6.25 -6.32 15.62
CA VAL A 24 6.11 -7.49 16.47
C VAL A 24 4.81 -8.21 16.10
N ILE A 25 4.90 -9.50 15.84
CA ILE A 25 3.78 -10.40 15.57
C ILE A 25 3.76 -11.48 16.66
N ASN A 26 2.64 -11.64 17.34
CA ASN A 26 2.49 -12.60 18.44
C ASN A 26 3.60 -12.46 19.51
N ASP A 27 3.87 -11.21 19.94
CA ASP A 27 4.91 -10.85 20.92
C ASP A 27 6.35 -11.23 20.52
N SER A 28 6.60 -11.48 19.23
CA SER A 28 7.92 -11.82 18.72
C SER A 28 8.35 -10.85 17.60
N PRO A 29 9.66 -10.49 17.53
CA PRO A 29 10.20 -9.76 16.40
C PRO A 29 9.92 -10.48 15.09
N LEU A 30 9.69 -9.70 14.03
CA LEU A 30 9.45 -10.25 12.71
C LEU A 30 10.74 -10.84 12.13
N THR A 31 10.69 -12.10 11.69
CA THR A 31 11.80 -12.74 10.99
C THR A 31 11.66 -12.52 9.49
N LEU A 32 12.72 -12.02 8.86
CA LEU A 32 12.84 -11.83 7.42
C LEU A 32 13.89 -12.78 6.86
N VAL A 33 13.63 -13.40 5.71
CA VAL A 33 14.67 -14.01 4.87
C VAL A 33 15.03 -12.99 3.81
N LEU A 34 16.32 -12.65 3.73
CA LEU A 34 16.84 -11.64 2.80
C LEU A 34 17.23 -12.29 1.46
N SER A 35 17.52 -11.47 0.46
CA SER A 35 17.87 -11.93 -0.89
C SER A 35 19.11 -12.82 -0.94
N ASP A 36 20.05 -12.65 -0.02
CA ASP A 36 21.25 -13.49 0.17
C ASP A 36 21.00 -14.76 0.99
N LEU A 37 19.72 -15.03 1.36
CA LEU A 37 19.24 -16.13 2.18
C LEU A 37 19.61 -16.04 3.68
N ASN A 38 20.25 -14.96 4.11
CA ASN A 38 20.43 -14.69 5.52
C ASN A 38 19.11 -14.33 6.19
N GLN A 39 19.01 -14.63 7.48
CA GLN A 39 17.85 -14.21 8.29
C GLN A 39 18.17 -12.94 9.06
N ALA A 40 17.20 -12.06 9.13
CA ALA A 40 17.25 -10.88 9.97
C ALA A 40 16.00 -10.82 10.88
N HIS A 41 16.20 -10.40 12.12
CA HIS A 41 15.11 -10.16 13.07
C HIS A 41 14.94 -8.66 13.20
N VAL A 42 13.72 -8.18 12.95
CA VAL A 42 13.38 -6.76 13.04
C VAL A 42 12.24 -6.59 14.06
N SER A 43 12.45 -5.71 15.03
CA SER A 43 11.47 -5.37 16.05
C SER A 43 10.84 -4.00 15.85
N SER A 44 11.43 -3.20 14.96
CA SER A 44 10.98 -1.83 14.70
C SER A 44 11.10 -1.44 13.23
N CYS A 45 10.35 -0.42 12.82
CA CYS A 45 10.52 0.21 11.52
C CYS A 45 11.97 0.66 11.28
N ALA A 46 12.67 1.13 12.31
CA ALA A 46 14.04 1.60 12.19
C ALA A 46 15.00 0.46 11.78
N ASP A 47 14.83 -0.74 12.36
CA ASP A 47 15.61 -1.93 12.00
C ASP A 47 15.39 -2.27 10.52
N PHE A 48 14.13 -2.35 10.11
CA PHE A 48 13.77 -2.66 8.72
C PHE A 48 14.33 -1.62 7.74
N ILE A 49 14.16 -0.33 8.02
CA ILE A 49 14.65 0.74 7.16
C ILE A 49 16.18 0.71 7.06
N SER A 50 16.88 0.32 8.13
CA SER A 50 18.33 0.17 8.10
C SER A 50 18.76 -0.92 7.13
N LEU A 51 18.08 -2.08 7.11
CA LEU A 51 18.30 -3.15 6.13
C LEU A 51 18.04 -2.65 4.70
N ARG A 52 16.93 -1.97 4.46
CA ARG A 52 16.59 -1.41 3.14
C ARG A 52 17.64 -0.41 2.64
N LYS A 53 18.15 0.47 3.52
CA LYS A 53 19.22 1.42 3.20
C LYS A 53 20.57 0.75 2.95
N ALA A 54 20.81 -0.42 3.53
CA ALA A 54 21.97 -1.26 3.21
C ALA A 54 21.84 -1.98 1.85
N GLY A 55 20.70 -1.87 1.17
CA GLY A 55 20.45 -2.52 -0.12
C GLY A 55 19.81 -3.91 -0.02
N GLU A 56 19.48 -4.34 1.20
CA GLU A 56 18.84 -5.64 1.41
C GLU A 56 17.39 -5.64 0.92
N THR A 57 16.95 -6.78 0.40
CA THR A 57 15.55 -7.01 0.01
C THR A 57 15.00 -8.23 0.74
N VAL A 58 13.72 -8.14 1.09
CA VAL A 58 12.97 -9.23 1.73
C VAL A 58 12.57 -10.24 0.65
N LYS A 59 12.97 -11.48 0.81
CA LYS A 59 12.60 -12.57 -0.07
C LYS A 59 11.41 -13.34 0.45
N GLU A 60 11.33 -13.51 1.77
CA GLU A 60 10.34 -14.34 2.41
C GLU A 60 10.07 -13.88 3.84
N LEU A 61 8.84 -14.07 4.30
CA LEU A 61 8.39 -13.92 5.69
C LEU A 61 8.04 -15.32 6.21
N PRO A 62 8.99 -16.04 6.81
CA PRO A 62 8.79 -17.42 7.23
C PRO A 62 7.89 -17.49 8.47
N GLU A 63 7.28 -18.67 8.67
CA GLU A 63 6.61 -19.07 9.91
C GLU A 63 5.39 -18.21 10.32
N LEU A 64 4.80 -17.48 9.37
CA LEU A 64 3.59 -16.68 9.62
C LEU A 64 2.35 -17.41 9.11
N SER A 65 1.25 -17.32 9.87
CA SER A 65 -0.08 -17.67 9.37
C SER A 65 -0.52 -16.68 8.29
N ASP A 66 -1.46 -17.05 7.41
CA ASP A 66 -1.94 -16.15 6.35
C ASP A 66 -2.39 -14.75 6.85
N PRO A 67 -3.12 -14.61 7.97
CA PRO A 67 -3.46 -13.30 8.53
C PRO A 67 -2.23 -12.52 9.00
N ASP A 68 -1.29 -13.20 9.69
CA ASP A 68 -0.09 -12.57 10.22
C ASP A 68 0.86 -12.15 9.10
N PHE A 69 0.98 -12.95 8.04
CA PHE A 69 1.74 -12.62 6.84
C PHE A 69 1.24 -11.31 6.22
N ARG A 70 -0.08 -11.15 6.03
CA ARG A 70 -0.66 -9.91 5.49
C ARG A 70 -0.42 -8.72 6.42
N THR A 71 -0.57 -8.92 7.72
CA THR A 71 -0.29 -7.87 8.71
C THR A 71 1.17 -7.44 8.66
N ALA A 72 2.10 -8.39 8.55
CA ALA A 72 3.53 -8.11 8.43
C ALA A 72 3.86 -7.33 7.13
N GLN A 73 3.32 -7.75 5.99
CA GLN A 73 3.52 -7.04 4.73
C GLN A 73 3.01 -5.60 4.79
N ASP A 74 1.79 -5.39 5.32
CA ASP A 74 1.21 -4.07 5.51
C ASP A 74 2.09 -3.18 6.42
N ALA A 75 2.61 -3.74 7.50
CA ALA A 75 3.47 -3.03 8.43
C ALA A 75 4.82 -2.65 7.79
N LEU A 76 5.48 -3.59 7.10
CA LEU A 76 6.74 -3.34 6.39
C LEU A 76 6.56 -2.28 5.30
N PHE A 77 5.51 -2.39 4.48
CA PHE A 77 5.21 -1.37 3.46
C PHE A 77 4.94 0.00 4.08
N SER A 78 4.18 0.06 5.18
CA SER A 78 3.90 1.31 5.89
C SER A 78 5.18 1.94 6.47
N CYS A 79 6.08 1.14 7.03
CA CYS A 79 7.39 1.61 7.47
C CYS A 79 8.19 2.22 6.31
N TRP A 80 8.22 1.53 5.17
CA TRP A 80 8.94 1.99 3.98
C TRP A 80 8.35 3.28 3.41
N LEU A 81 7.03 3.34 3.28
CA LEU A 81 6.32 4.53 2.81
C LEU A 81 6.56 5.75 3.70
N ASN A 82 6.50 5.56 5.03
CA ASN A 82 6.75 6.63 6.00
C ASN A 82 8.20 7.13 5.92
N ALA A 83 9.16 6.23 5.77
CA ALA A 83 10.57 6.61 5.61
C ALA A 83 10.78 7.40 4.32
N TYR A 84 10.23 6.92 3.20
CA TYR A 84 10.30 7.59 1.90
C TYR A 84 9.68 8.99 1.94
N THR A 85 8.46 9.12 2.44
CA THR A 85 7.78 10.43 2.50
C THR A 85 8.51 11.41 3.39
N THR A 86 9.10 10.94 4.49
CA THR A 86 9.93 11.76 5.39
C THR A 86 11.20 12.22 4.70
N GLU A 87 11.93 11.32 4.04
CA GLU A 87 13.19 11.62 3.35
C GLU A 87 12.99 12.62 2.19
N HIS A 88 11.84 12.54 1.50
CA HIS A 88 11.49 13.43 0.40
C HIS A 88 10.69 14.67 0.82
N GLU A 89 10.60 14.95 2.13
CA GLU A 89 9.84 16.07 2.69
C GLU A 89 8.39 16.15 2.17
N MET A 90 7.76 15.00 1.93
CA MET A 90 6.38 14.91 1.47
C MET A 90 5.42 14.96 2.65
N SER A 91 4.34 15.70 2.51
CA SER A 91 3.27 15.80 3.51
C SER A 91 1.97 15.23 2.99
N PRO A 92 1.15 14.61 3.86
CA PRO A 92 -0.17 14.16 3.47
C PRO A 92 -1.02 15.32 2.95
N VAL A 93 -1.73 15.09 1.85
CA VAL A 93 -2.67 16.05 1.27
C VAL A 93 -4.07 15.48 1.45
N ASN A 94 -4.98 16.32 1.95
CA ASN A 94 -6.38 15.95 2.03
C ASN A 94 -6.99 15.95 0.62
N ALA A 95 -6.92 14.81 -0.06
CA ALA A 95 -7.50 14.61 -1.38
C ALA A 95 -8.84 13.87 -1.25
N ASN A 96 -9.78 14.15 -2.14
CA ASN A 96 -11.01 13.39 -2.21
C ASN A 96 -10.70 11.93 -2.54
N LYS A 97 -11.05 11.01 -1.65
CA LYS A 97 -10.92 9.56 -1.89
C LYS A 97 -11.80 9.20 -3.11
N PRO A 98 -11.24 8.61 -4.16
CA PRO A 98 -12.02 8.17 -5.31
C PRO A 98 -12.98 7.05 -4.89
N ARG A 99 -14.07 6.89 -5.63
CA ARG A 99 -14.98 5.76 -5.39
C ARG A 99 -14.31 4.47 -5.90
N LEU A 100 -14.60 3.34 -5.24
CA LEU A 100 -14.10 2.05 -5.69
C LEU A 100 -14.43 1.75 -7.17
N ALA A 101 -15.65 2.11 -7.61
CA ALA A 101 -16.05 1.93 -9.01
C ALA A 101 -15.15 2.71 -9.99
N ASP A 102 -14.74 3.93 -9.63
CA ASP A 102 -13.86 4.74 -10.46
C ASP A 102 -12.46 4.10 -10.54
N ILE A 103 -11.95 3.61 -9.40
CA ILE A 103 -10.68 2.86 -9.38
C ILE A 103 -10.76 1.65 -10.32
N LEU A 104 -11.79 0.81 -10.21
CA LEU A 104 -11.89 -0.42 -11.03
C LEU A 104 -12.11 -0.13 -12.52
N GLN A 105 -12.67 1.04 -12.88
CA GLN A 105 -12.82 1.48 -14.27
C GLN A 105 -11.50 1.95 -14.90
N HIS A 106 -10.54 2.37 -14.10
CA HIS A 106 -9.28 2.93 -14.56
C HIS A 106 -8.07 2.03 -14.30
N PHE A 107 -8.13 1.16 -13.30
CA PHE A 107 -7.05 0.21 -13.03
C PHE A 107 -6.97 -0.87 -14.10
N PRO A 108 -5.75 -1.21 -14.58
CA PRO A 108 -5.58 -2.23 -15.61
C PRO A 108 -6.07 -3.59 -15.13
N ALA A 109 -6.60 -4.39 -16.04
CA ALA A 109 -7.08 -5.74 -15.75
C ALA A 109 -5.99 -6.65 -15.12
N SER A 110 -4.72 -6.34 -15.37
CA SER A 110 -3.58 -7.04 -14.73
C SER A 110 -3.48 -6.82 -13.22
N ALA A 111 -4.16 -5.81 -12.68
CA ALA A 111 -4.29 -5.57 -11.25
C ALA A 111 -5.54 -6.24 -10.63
N ALA A 112 -6.30 -7.01 -11.41
CA ALA A 112 -7.43 -7.78 -10.90
C ALA A 112 -6.96 -8.88 -9.94
N TYR A 113 -7.85 -9.26 -9.02
CA TYR A 113 -7.65 -10.44 -8.18
C TYR A 113 -7.75 -11.71 -9.04
N LEU A 114 -6.62 -12.40 -9.24
CA LEU A 114 -6.47 -13.56 -10.10
C LEU A 114 -5.92 -14.73 -9.29
N VAL A 115 -6.70 -15.78 -9.16
CA VAL A 115 -6.38 -16.93 -8.29
C VAL A 115 -5.60 -18.03 -8.99
N SER A 116 -5.41 -17.94 -10.31
CA SER A 116 -4.74 -19.00 -11.08
C SER A 116 -3.84 -18.46 -12.20
N ASN A 117 -2.82 -19.24 -12.55
CA ASN A 117 -1.96 -18.95 -13.71
C ASN A 117 -2.76 -18.87 -15.02
N LYS A 118 -3.86 -19.63 -15.13
CA LYS A 118 -4.73 -19.60 -16.30
C LYS A 118 -5.43 -18.25 -16.43
N GLU A 119 -5.96 -17.71 -15.34
CA GLU A 119 -6.59 -16.37 -15.33
C GLU A 119 -5.57 -15.29 -15.63
N GLN A 120 -4.36 -15.38 -15.05
CA GLN A 120 -3.28 -14.45 -15.37
C GLN A 120 -2.92 -14.45 -16.86
N GLN A 121 -2.88 -15.64 -17.48
CA GLN A 121 -2.62 -15.77 -18.90
C GLN A 121 -3.78 -15.24 -19.74
N ASP A 122 -5.03 -15.52 -19.36
CA ASP A 122 -6.25 -15.00 -20.02
C ASP A 122 -6.27 -13.47 -20.02
N VAL A 123 -6.00 -12.87 -18.86
CA VAL A 123 -5.91 -11.40 -18.73
C VAL A 123 -4.84 -10.83 -19.64
N ARG A 124 -3.64 -11.42 -19.67
CA ARG A 124 -2.55 -10.95 -20.54
C ARG A 124 -2.90 -11.02 -22.03
N MET A 125 -3.60 -12.07 -22.46
CA MET A 125 -3.91 -12.29 -23.87
C MET A 125 -5.14 -11.51 -24.35
N HIS A 126 -6.17 -11.37 -23.52
CA HIS A 126 -7.47 -10.87 -23.97
C HIS A 126 -7.90 -9.54 -23.34
N TYR A 127 -7.23 -9.12 -22.26
CA TYR A 127 -7.56 -7.91 -21.52
C TYR A 127 -6.40 -6.91 -21.40
N ALA A 128 -5.37 -7.04 -22.25
CA ALA A 128 -4.33 -6.02 -22.33
C ALA A 128 -4.94 -4.66 -22.73
N GLY A 129 -4.62 -3.60 -21.96
CA GLY A 129 -5.19 -2.26 -22.15
C GLY A 129 -6.65 -2.10 -21.76
N LYS A 130 -7.23 -3.09 -21.09
CA LYS A 130 -8.58 -3.02 -20.50
C LYS A 130 -8.50 -2.85 -18.99
N SER A 131 -9.63 -2.44 -18.38
CA SER A 131 -9.72 -2.23 -16.94
C SER A 131 -10.14 -3.50 -16.18
N ILE A 132 -10.05 -3.43 -14.83
CA ILE A 132 -10.66 -4.45 -13.95
C ILE A 132 -12.16 -4.53 -14.22
N ALA A 133 -12.86 -3.41 -14.40
CA ALA A 133 -14.28 -3.39 -14.71
C ALA A 133 -14.61 -4.01 -16.10
N ASP A 134 -13.72 -3.87 -17.09
CA ASP A 134 -13.89 -4.58 -18.38
C ASP A 134 -13.69 -6.10 -18.21
N TYR A 135 -12.81 -6.54 -17.29
CA TYR A 135 -12.59 -7.95 -16.97
C TYR A 135 -13.73 -8.55 -16.12
N THR A 136 -14.36 -7.73 -15.28
CA THR A 136 -15.46 -8.10 -14.38
C THR A 136 -16.70 -7.22 -14.65
N PRO A 137 -17.38 -7.36 -15.80
CA PRO A 137 -18.43 -6.43 -16.22
C PRO A 137 -19.73 -6.52 -15.41
N ASP A 138 -19.90 -7.56 -14.61
CA ASP A 138 -21.08 -7.81 -13.77
C ASP A 138 -20.92 -7.33 -12.31
N LEU A 139 -19.93 -6.48 -12.04
CA LEU A 139 -19.71 -5.92 -10.69
C LEU A 139 -20.96 -5.20 -10.17
N LYS A 140 -21.37 -5.56 -8.97
CA LYS A 140 -22.52 -4.96 -8.26
C LYS A 140 -22.09 -4.47 -6.89
N ALA A 141 -22.65 -3.34 -6.50
CA ALA A 141 -22.44 -2.79 -5.16
C ALA A 141 -23.07 -3.69 -4.09
N LYS A 142 -22.32 -3.93 -3.03
CA LYS A 142 -22.74 -4.64 -1.83
C LYS A 142 -22.03 -3.99 -0.64
N ASP A 143 -22.75 -3.15 0.08
CA ASP A 143 -22.20 -2.28 1.13
C ASP A 143 -21.06 -1.39 0.60
N ASP A 144 -19.87 -1.49 1.19
CA ASP A 144 -18.66 -0.73 0.84
C ASP A 144 -17.78 -1.41 -0.24
N ARG A 145 -18.28 -2.50 -0.86
CA ARG A 145 -17.55 -3.36 -1.80
C ARG A 145 -18.25 -3.50 -3.14
N LEU A 146 -17.53 -4.02 -4.13
CA LEU A 146 -18.09 -4.42 -5.42
C LEU A 146 -17.82 -5.90 -5.64
N GLU A 147 -18.86 -6.68 -5.97
CA GLU A 147 -18.76 -8.13 -6.19
C GLU A 147 -19.21 -8.53 -7.59
N SER A 148 -18.51 -9.49 -8.18
CA SER A 148 -18.85 -10.18 -9.42
C SER A 148 -19.29 -11.60 -9.10
N ALA A 149 -20.52 -11.95 -9.44
CA ALA A 149 -21.02 -13.31 -9.31
C ALA A 149 -20.40 -14.24 -10.37
N ALA A 150 -20.19 -13.74 -11.59
CA ALA A 150 -19.65 -14.54 -12.69
C ALA A 150 -18.21 -15.00 -12.44
N ARG A 151 -17.41 -14.20 -11.72
CA ARG A 151 -16.04 -14.54 -11.38
C ARG A 151 -15.84 -14.94 -9.94
N SER A 152 -16.89 -14.92 -9.14
CA SER A 152 -16.83 -15.20 -7.69
C SER A 152 -15.73 -14.36 -6.99
N THR A 153 -15.58 -13.11 -7.40
CA THR A 153 -14.59 -12.19 -6.86
C THR A 153 -15.22 -10.90 -6.35
N GLY A 154 -14.58 -10.26 -5.42
CA GLY A 154 -14.97 -8.94 -4.92
C GLY A 154 -13.78 -8.04 -4.67
N TYR A 155 -14.06 -6.74 -4.50
CA TYR A 155 -13.05 -5.70 -4.29
C TYR A 155 -13.49 -4.75 -3.18
N VAL A 156 -12.50 -4.29 -2.40
CA VAL A 156 -12.64 -3.23 -1.38
C VAL A 156 -11.52 -2.22 -1.60
N LEU A 157 -11.87 -0.93 -1.55
CA LEU A 157 -10.88 0.14 -1.50
C LEU A 157 -10.57 0.42 -0.02
N ASP A 158 -9.49 -0.16 0.49
CA ASP A 158 -9.11 0.02 1.90
C ASP A 158 -8.69 1.47 2.15
N ASP A 159 -7.70 1.95 1.40
CA ASP A 159 -7.16 3.29 1.58
C ASP A 159 -6.76 3.96 0.26
N TYR A 160 -6.70 5.28 0.33
CA TYR A 160 -6.15 6.15 -0.71
C TYR A 160 -5.31 7.23 -0.07
N TYR A 161 -4.01 7.20 -0.32
CA TYR A 161 -3.07 8.16 0.22
C TYR A 161 -2.59 9.11 -0.88
N THR A 162 -2.56 10.40 -0.58
CA THR A 162 -1.91 11.41 -1.42
C THR A 162 -0.91 12.15 -0.58
N PHE A 163 0.33 12.21 -1.05
CA PHE A 163 1.38 13.02 -0.48
C PHE A 163 1.86 14.05 -1.51
N SER A 164 2.36 15.18 -1.03
CA SER A 164 2.96 16.20 -1.91
C SER A 164 4.21 16.76 -1.25
N ASP A 165 5.26 16.98 -2.06
CA ASP A 165 6.44 17.72 -1.63
C ASP A 165 6.24 19.23 -1.80
N LYS A 166 7.23 20.01 -1.36
CA LYS A 166 7.24 21.49 -1.47
C LYS A 166 7.27 21.99 -2.93
N LYS A 167 7.65 21.13 -3.89
CA LYS A 167 7.70 21.47 -5.32
C LYS A 167 6.40 21.16 -6.04
N GLY A 168 5.44 20.51 -5.34
CA GLY A 168 4.16 20.11 -5.90
C GLY A 168 4.17 18.72 -6.57
N ASN A 169 5.27 17.97 -6.47
CA ASN A 169 5.28 16.58 -6.91
C ASN A 169 4.34 15.76 -6.01
N LYS A 170 3.55 14.88 -6.62
CA LYS A 170 2.54 14.09 -5.90
C LYS A 170 2.89 12.62 -5.94
N LEU A 171 2.61 11.93 -4.83
CA LEU A 171 2.63 10.49 -4.70
C LEU A 171 1.21 10.05 -4.34
N ASN A 172 0.55 9.32 -5.24
CA ASN A 172 -0.79 8.77 -5.02
C ASN A 172 -0.69 7.25 -4.86
N ILE A 173 -1.20 6.72 -3.75
CA ILE A 173 -1.17 5.28 -3.45
C ILE A 173 -2.59 4.81 -3.16
N VAL A 174 -2.95 3.71 -3.78
CA VAL A 174 -4.21 2.98 -3.57
C VAL A 174 -3.90 1.68 -2.84
N ALA A 175 -4.58 1.41 -1.74
CA ALA A 175 -4.64 0.09 -1.12
C ALA A 175 -5.95 -0.58 -1.56
N LEU A 176 -5.84 -1.66 -2.33
CA LEU A 176 -6.97 -2.38 -2.91
C LEU A 176 -6.92 -3.84 -2.48
N THR A 177 -7.98 -4.31 -1.84
CA THR A 177 -8.16 -5.73 -1.54
C THR A 177 -9.06 -6.37 -2.59
N GLY A 178 -8.56 -7.42 -3.24
CA GLY A 178 -9.33 -8.37 -4.02
C GLY A 178 -9.56 -9.67 -3.23
N TYR A 179 -10.73 -10.28 -3.35
CA TYR A 179 -11.06 -11.48 -2.58
C TYR A 179 -12.01 -12.42 -3.34
N ALA A 180 -12.02 -13.69 -2.91
CA ALA A 180 -12.99 -14.70 -3.38
C ALA A 180 -14.29 -14.59 -2.58
N THR A 181 -15.45 -14.45 -3.27
CA THR A 181 -16.78 -14.26 -2.62
C THR A 181 -17.33 -15.53 -1.99
N GLY A 182 -16.73 -16.62 -1.99
CA GLY A 182 -17.18 -17.88 -1.36
C GLY A 182 -16.14 -18.51 -0.46
N GLY A 183 -15.08 -17.78 -0.12
CA GLY A 183 -13.96 -18.31 0.63
C GLY A 183 -13.30 -17.27 1.54
N THR A 184 -12.14 -17.62 2.07
CA THR A 184 -11.32 -16.76 2.93
C THR A 184 -10.12 -16.16 2.19
N ALA A 185 -9.91 -16.55 0.93
CA ALA A 185 -8.79 -16.06 0.14
C ALA A 185 -8.96 -14.59 -0.24
N ALA A 186 -7.99 -13.78 0.09
CA ALA A 186 -7.92 -12.36 -0.22
C ALA A 186 -6.46 -11.95 -0.44
N ASP A 187 -6.25 -10.93 -1.28
CA ASP A 187 -4.95 -10.30 -1.52
C ASP A 187 -5.13 -8.78 -1.44
N LYS A 188 -4.47 -8.16 -0.48
CA LYS A 188 -4.35 -6.71 -0.37
C LYS A 188 -3.08 -6.27 -1.09
N ALA A 189 -3.22 -5.34 -2.00
CA ALA A 189 -2.11 -4.82 -2.76
C ALA A 189 -2.08 -3.29 -2.73
N PHE A 190 -0.88 -2.75 -2.69
CA PHE A 190 -0.64 -1.32 -2.81
C PHE A 190 -0.23 -0.99 -4.24
N TYR A 191 -0.76 0.10 -4.76
CA TYR A 191 -0.46 0.57 -6.11
C TYR A 191 -0.11 2.06 -6.10
N ARG A 192 1.05 2.41 -6.64
CA ARG A 192 1.33 3.80 -6.99
C ARG A 192 0.64 4.11 -8.31
N ILE A 193 -0.06 5.24 -8.36
CA ILE A 193 -0.60 5.76 -9.62
C ILE A 193 0.47 6.65 -10.25
N ASP A 194 1.04 6.19 -11.35
CA ASP A 194 2.11 6.91 -12.08
C ASP A 194 1.55 7.93 -13.07
N ASP A 195 0.39 7.62 -13.70
CA ASP A 195 -0.26 8.48 -14.66
C ASP A 195 -1.79 8.23 -14.71
N MET A 196 -2.57 9.32 -14.80
CA MET A 196 -4.03 9.33 -14.89
C MET A 196 -4.56 9.96 -16.18
N HIS A 197 -3.71 10.27 -17.16
CA HIS A 197 -4.13 10.98 -18.38
C HIS A 197 -4.91 10.07 -19.34
N GLU A 198 -4.63 8.79 -19.35
CA GLU A 198 -5.33 7.83 -20.18
C GLU A 198 -6.53 7.19 -19.45
N ARG A 199 -7.45 6.58 -20.23
CA ARG A 199 -8.58 5.85 -19.66
C ARG A 199 -8.13 4.75 -18.68
N ILE A 200 -7.11 4.01 -19.06
CA ILE A 200 -6.48 3.03 -18.17
C ILE A 200 -5.26 3.69 -17.57
N TRP A 201 -5.28 3.83 -16.25
CA TRP A 201 -4.18 4.47 -15.53
C TRP A 201 -2.92 3.62 -15.59
N LYS A 202 -1.78 4.29 -15.65
CA LYS A 202 -0.51 3.61 -15.42
C LYS A 202 -0.31 3.47 -13.92
N VAL A 203 -0.23 2.22 -13.46
CA VAL A 203 -0.04 1.91 -12.05
C VAL A 203 1.13 0.94 -11.87
N THR A 204 1.84 1.10 -10.75
CA THR A 204 2.90 0.18 -10.33
C THR A 204 2.47 -0.48 -9.02
N ARG A 205 2.40 -1.82 -9.00
CA ARG A 205 2.19 -2.57 -7.76
C ARG A 205 3.41 -2.38 -6.86
N LEU A 206 3.14 -2.11 -5.60
CA LEU A 206 4.16 -1.87 -4.57
C LEU A 206 4.14 -2.98 -3.54
N ASP A 207 5.31 -3.25 -3.02
CA ASP A 207 5.58 -4.11 -1.88
C ASP A 207 6.67 -3.48 -0.98
N GLU A 208 7.09 -4.18 0.05
CA GLU A 208 8.13 -3.76 0.98
C GLU A 208 9.51 -3.57 0.32
N ASN A 209 9.71 -4.10 -0.90
CA ASN A 209 10.96 -4.00 -1.65
C ASN A 209 10.92 -2.92 -2.74
N SER A 210 9.75 -2.36 -3.02
CA SER A 210 9.55 -1.44 -4.13
C SER A 210 10.32 -0.13 -3.96
N HIS A 211 10.73 0.47 -5.07
CA HIS A 211 11.18 1.86 -5.13
C HIS A 211 9.95 2.77 -5.30
N LEU A 212 9.78 3.69 -4.37
CA LEU A 212 8.67 4.66 -4.35
C LEU A 212 9.00 5.90 -5.17
#